data_654c9a0269fb762b2472c2e92d2c5917
#
_entry.id   654c9a0269fb762b2472c2e92d2c5917
#
_cell.length_a   1.000
_cell.length_b   1.000
_cell.length_c   1.000
_cell.angle_alpha   90.00
_cell.angle_beta   90.00
_cell.angle_gamma   90.00
#
_symmetry.space_group_name_H-M   'P 1'
#
loop_
_entity.id
_entity.type
_entity.pdbx_description
1 polymer ?
#
loop_
_entity_poly.entity_id
_entity_poly.type
_entity_poly.pdbx_seq_one_letter_code
_entity_poly.pdbx_strand_id
1 'polypeptide(L)'
;MTRITHIIAGLTVTAAYIGVSGSHAPINTVPLLLTGMVGGVLPDIDLVLGDSRKKNTIWKHRGIAHTLLFLAVCIFGIIYLKGRYIHYDINLKPEITVFTLAFLSHLFLDSLTMVGIPFLYPITKKEFCLHLFRVGTIQEYGLVTLPLLAVLIVLVLNFVPKADIYALTHNQYFVNHQRINPQACKSRLIREIKYI
;
A
#
# COMPACT_ATOMS: atom_id res chain seq x y z
N MET A 1 -14.76 9.80 1.66
CA MET A 1 -15.19 9.20 2.95
C MET A 1 -14.40 9.76 4.12
N THR A 2 -14.57 9.23 5.36
CA THR A 2 -13.69 9.64 6.47
C THR A 2 -12.29 9.06 6.30
N ARG A 3 -11.25 9.77 6.82
CA ARG A 3 -9.85 9.28 6.74
C ARG A 3 -9.68 7.90 7.38
N ILE A 4 -10.42 7.64 8.46
CA ILE A 4 -10.38 6.34 9.15
C ILE A 4 -10.84 5.22 8.22
N THR A 5 -11.91 5.42 7.46
CA THR A 5 -12.42 4.44 6.48
C THR A 5 -11.36 4.13 5.42
N HIS A 6 -10.65 5.14 4.90
CA HIS A 6 -9.59 4.97 3.90
C HIS A 6 -8.36 4.24 4.46
N ILE A 7 -7.97 4.52 5.71
CA ILE A 7 -6.89 3.77 6.39
C ILE A 7 -7.27 2.30 6.52
N ILE A 8 -8.48 2.01 7.03
CA ILE A 8 -8.97 0.64 7.19
C ILE A 8 -9.02 -0.07 5.83
N ALA A 9 -9.51 0.58 4.79
CA ALA A 9 -9.55 0.02 3.44
C ALA A 9 -8.14 -0.30 2.90
N GLY A 10 -7.19 0.62 3.04
CA GLY A 10 -5.80 0.40 2.63
C GLY A 10 -5.15 -0.78 3.36
N LEU A 11 -5.37 -0.88 4.68
CA LEU A 11 -4.90 -2.01 5.48
C LEU A 11 -5.59 -3.32 5.11
N THR A 12 -6.90 -3.29 4.81
CA THR A 12 -7.67 -4.48 4.38
C THR A 12 -7.12 -5.02 3.06
N VAL A 13 -6.89 -4.15 2.09
CA VAL A 13 -6.28 -4.51 0.79
C VAL A 13 -4.89 -5.10 0.99
N THR A 14 -4.09 -4.52 1.88
CA THR A 14 -2.75 -5.04 2.19
C THR A 14 -2.82 -6.43 2.83
N ALA A 15 -3.68 -6.62 3.82
CA ALA A 15 -3.85 -7.92 4.47
C ALA A 15 -4.35 -8.99 3.48
N ALA A 16 -5.27 -8.64 2.57
CA ALA A 16 -5.71 -9.52 1.50
C ALA A 16 -4.56 -9.88 0.54
N TYR A 17 -3.74 -8.89 0.15
CA TYR A 17 -2.56 -9.13 -0.69
C TYR A 17 -1.56 -10.09 -0.01
N ILE A 18 -1.26 -9.88 1.27
CA ILE A 18 -0.39 -10.78 2.05
C ILE A 18 -0.97 -12.19 2.09
N GLY A 19 -2.29 -12.32 2.30
CA GLY A 19 -2.97 -13.60 2.33
C GLY A 19 -2.89 -14.39 1.01
N VAL A 20 -3.00 -13.69 -0.12
CA VAL A 20 -2.95 -14.32 -1.45
C VAL A 20 -1.51 -14.63 -1.87
N SER A 21 -0.56 -13.75 -1.59
CA SER A 21 0.84 -13.85 -2.05
C SER A 21 1.78 -14.50 -1.01
N GLY A 22 1.39 -14.54 0.26
CA GLY A 22 2.25 -14.81 1.41
C GLY A 22 2.69 -16.26 1.62
N SER A 23 2.26 -17.21 0.79
CA SER A 23 2.66 -18.61 0.98
C SER A 23 4.05 -18.96 0.42
N HIS A 24 4.68 -18.10 -0.37
CA HIS A 24 5.86 -18.48 -1.16
C HIS A 24 7.04 -17.47 -1.16
N ALA A 25 6.94 -16.32 -0.51
CA ALA A 25 8.05 -15.35 -0.44
C ALA A 25 8.18 -14.76 0.97
N PRO A 26 9.39 -14.46 1.47
CA PRO A 26 9.58 -13.70 2.68
C PRO A 26 9.05 -12.27 2.45
N ILE A 27 7.81 -12.05 2.79
CA ILE A 27 7.15 -10.75 2.65
C ILE A 27 7.44 -9.97 3.92
N ASN A 28 8.03 -8.81 3.76
CA ASN A 28 8.22 -7.90 4.88
C ASN A 28 6.88 -7.22 5.20
N THR A 29 6.15 -7.76 6.17
CA THR A 29 4.77 -7.38 6.49
C THR A 29 4.65 -5.91 6.91
N VAL A 30 5.60 -5.41 7.71
CA VAL A 30 5.53 -4.04 8.24
C VAL A 30 5.63 -2.97 7.14
N PRO A 31 6.62 -2.99 6.22
CA PRO A 31 6.66 -2.08 5.10
C PRO A 31 5.42 -2.13 4.21
N LEU A 32 4.85 -3.31 3.97
CA LEU A 32 3.62 -3.44 3.19
C LEU A 32 2.42 -2.79 3.87
N LEU A 33 2.24 -3.00 5.18
CA LEU A 33 1.18 -2.36 5.94
C LEU A 33 1.30 -0.83 5.93
N LEU A 34 2.51 -0.31 6.11
CA LEU A 34 2.78 1.13 6.00
C LEU A 34 2.48 1.66 4.60
N THR A 35 2.88 0.92 3.56
CA THR A 35 2.60 1.28 2.17
C THR A 35 1.10 1.31 1.86
N GLY A 36 0.35 0.33 2.36
CA GLY A 36 -1.11 0.30 2.20
C GLY A 36 -1.81 1.44 2.94
N MET A 37 -1.35 1.78 4.13
CA MET A 37 -1.86 2.92 4.89
C MET A 37 -1.58 4.24 4.16
N VAL A 38 -0.35 4.43 3.66
CA VAL A 38 0.03 5.62 2.88
C VAL A 38 -0.79 5.70 1.59
N GLY A 39 -0.90 4.62 0.82
CA GLY A 39 -1.70 4.58 -0.41
C GLY A 39 -3.18 4.89 -0.16
N GLY A 40 -3.72 4.41 0.97
CA GLY A 40 -5.10 4.69 1.37
C GLY A 40 -5.37 6.13 1.80
N VAL A 41 -4.36 6.90 2.20
CA VAL A 41 -4.54 8.29 2.69
C VAL A 41 -3.97 9.33 1.73
N LEU A 42 -3.04 8.95 0.88
CA LEU A 42 -2.31 9.89 0.02
C LEU A 42 -3.21 10.78 -0.86
N PRO A 43 -4.33 10.30 -1.45
CA PRO A 43 -5.22 11.18 -2.20
C PRO A 43 -5.75 12.36 -1.36
N ASP A 44 -5.93 12.18 -0.06
CA ASP A 44 -6.37 13.22 0.88
C ASP A 44 -5.29 14.27 1.24
N ILE A 45 -4.10 14.19 0.62
CA ILE A 45 -3.03 15.17 0.80
C ILE A 45 -3.46 16.57 0.37
N ASP A 46 -4.44 16.66 -0.52
CA ASP A 46 -5.04 17.90 -0.95
C ASP A 46 -5.71 18.68 0.19
N LEU A 47 -6.17 17.98 1.25
CA LEU A 47 -6.70 18.62 2.47
C LEU A 47 -5.61 19.35 3.27
N VAL A 48 -4.36 18.90 3.14
CA VAL A 48 -3.20 19.50 3.83
C VAL A 48 -2.58 20.60 3.00
N LEU A 49 -2.47 20.38 1.69
CA LEU A 49 -1.82 21.31 0.75
C LEU A 49 -2.79 22.36 0.20
N GLY A 50 -4.09 22.07 0.18
CA GLY A 50 -5.13 22.93 -0.34
C GLY A 50 -5.49 24.07 0.61
N ASP A 51 -5.46 25.30 0.13
CA ASP A 51 -6.08 26.43 0.84
C ASP A 51 -7.59 26.37 0.61
N SER A 52 -8.31 25.91 1.63
CA SER A 52 -9.79 25.79 1.63
C SER A 52 -10.52 27.12 1.29
N ARG A 53 -9.82 28.26 1.39
CA ARG A 53 -10.35 29.59 1.11
C ARG A 53 -10.31 29.97 -0.38
N LYS A 54 -9.50 29.29 -1.19
CA LYS A 54 -9.34 29.56 -2.63
C LYS A 54 -10.14 28.59 -3.48
N LYS A 55 -11.34 28.97 -3.92
CA LYS A 55 -12.23 28.16 -4.76
C LYS A 55 -11.65 27.70 -6.10
N ASN A 56 -10.57 28.28 -6.59
CA ASN A 56 -10.01 28.04 -7.93
C ASN A 56 -8.61 27.40 -7.91
N THR A 57 -8.22 26.73 -6.85
CA THR A 57 -6.89 26.11 -6.77
C THR A 57 -6.95 24.68 -7.32
N ILE A 58 -5.89 24.27 -8.04
CA ILE A 58 -5.69 22.89 -8.56
C ILE A 58 -5.75 21.86 -7.42
N TRP A 59 -5.41 22.29 -6.20
CA TRP A 59 -5.45 21.54 -4.94
C TRP A 59 -6.80 21.65 -4.21
N LYS A 60 -7.89 21.92 -4.93
CA LYS A 60 -9.23 21.82 -4.35
C LYS A 60 -9.42 20.39 -3.82
N HIS A 61 -10.01 20.26 -2.65
CA HIS A 61 -10.38 18.94 -2.11
C HIS A 61 -11.12 18.10 -3.16
N ARG A 62 -10.66 16.87 -3.37
CA ARG A 62 -11.06 16.01 -4.49
C ARG A 62 -10.69 16.56 -5.87
N GLY A 63 -9.54 17.25 -5.96
CA GLY A 63 -8.98 17.76 -7.20
C GLY A 63 -8.03 16.74 -7.86
N ILE A 64 -6.86 17.24 -8.30
CA ILE A 64 -5.87 16.44 -9.04
C ILE A 64 -5.35 15.23 -8.28
N ALA A 65 -5.29 15.30 -6.94
CA ALA A 65 -4.84 14.19 -6.11
C ALA A 65 -5.76 12.96 -6.17
N HIS A 66 -7.04 13.14 -6.54
CA HIS A 66 -8.03 12.07 -6.71
C HIS A 66 -8.14 11.59 -8.18
N THR A 67 -7.05 11.62 -8.93
CA THR A 67 -7.02 11.19 -10.33
C THR A 67 -6.09 10.01 -10.56
N LEU A 68 -6.35 9.25 -11.62
CA LEU A 68 -5.44 8.19 -12.07
C LEU A 68 -4.10 8.76 -12.56
N LEU A 69 -4.09 10.00 -13.06
CA LEU A 69 -2.86 10.70 -13.43
C LEU A 69 -1.94 10.88 -12.22
N PHE A 70 -2.48 11.30 -11.08
CA PHE A 70 -1.70 11.48 -9.85
C PHE A 70 -1.12 10.15 -9.36
N LEU A 71 -1.91 9.07 -9.42
CA LEU A 71 -1.42 7.72 -9.13
C LEU A 71 -0.24 7.35 -10.05
N ALA A 72 -0.36 7.58 -11.35
CA ALA A 72 0.71 7.29 -12.31
C ALA A 72 1.99 8.10 -12.01
N VAL A 73 1.85 9.38 -11.67
CA VAL A 73 2.98 10.25 -11.25
C VAL A 73 3.64 9.73 -9.98
N CYS A 74 2.87 9.27 -8.99
CA CYS A 74 3.41 8.69 -7.77
C CYS A 74 4.21 7.40 -8.05
N ILE A 75 3.66 6.48 -8.85
CA ILE A 75 4.33 5.23 -9.24
C ILE A 75 5.62 5.54 -10.01
N PHE A 76 5.56 6.44 -11.00
CA PHE A 76 6.74 6.86 -11.75
C PHE A 76 7.80 7.47 -10.83
N GLY A 77 7.39 8.33 -9.89
CA GLY A 77 8.28 8.91 -8.89
C GLY A 77 8.99 7.85 -8.03
N ILE A 78 8.26 6.83 -7.56
CA ILE A 78 8.84 5.73 -6.77
C ILE A 78 9.89 4.96 -7.60
N ILE A 79 9.56 4.63 -8.85
CA ILE A 79 10.47 3.89 -9.75
C ILE A 79 11.71 4.73 -10.07
N TYR A 80 11.53 6.01 -10.36
CA TYR A 80 12.62 6.94 -10.65
C TYR A 80 13.56 7.11 -9.46
N LEU A 81 13.02 7.32 -8.27
CA LEU A 81 13.81 7.48 -7.04
C LEU A 81 14.57 6.19 -6.72
N LYS A 82 13.94 5.02 -6.89
CA LYS A 82 14.65 3.74 -6.77
C LYS A 82 15.84 3.69 -7.71
N GLY A 83 15.66 3.94 -8.99
CA GLY A 83 16.74 3.86 -9.99
C GLY A 83 17.85 4.88 -9.77
N ARG A 84 17.55 6.04 -9.16
CA ARG A 84 18.52 7.13 -8.95
C ARG A 84 19.32 7.00 -7.67
N TYR A 85 18.71 6.49 -6.60
CA TYR A 85 19.31 6.53 -5.25
C TYR A 85 19.55 5.16 -4.62
N ILE A 86 18.88 4.11 -5.09
CA ILE A 86 18.98 2.77 -4.53
C ILE A 86 19.75 1.89 -5.50
N HIS A 87 21.04 1.67 -5.22
CA HIS A 87 21.93 0.85 -6.05
C HIS A 87 21.80 -0.66 -5.78
N TYR A 88 21.02 -1.05 -4.75
CA TYR A 88 20.76 -2.45 -4.43
C TYR A 88 19.54 -2.97 -5.23
N ASP A 89 19.60 -4.25 -5.59
CA ASP A 89 18.47 -4.91 -6.29
C ASP A 89 17.33 -5.24 -5.32
N ILE A 90 16.63 -4.18 -4.88
CA ILE A 90 15.44 -4.31 -4.04
C ILE A 90 14.22 -4.52 -4.94
N ASN A 91 13.50 -5.62 -4.72
CA ASN A 91 12.24 -5.87 -5.40
C ASN A 91 11.11 -5.05 -4.76
N LEU A 92 10.73 -3.93 -5.36
CA LEU A 92 9.61 -3.08 -4.92
C LEU A 92 8.25 -3.46 -5.56
N LYS A 93 8.16 -4.59 -6.27
CA LYS A 93 6.89 -5.00 -6.90
C LYS A 93 5.75 -5.16 -5.89
N PRO A 94 5.94 -5.83 -4.72
CA PRO A 94 4.89 -5.94 -3.72
C PRO A 94 4.38 -4.59 -3.21
N GLU A 95 5.30 -3.68 -2.87
CA GLU A 95 4.97 -2.35 -2.34
C GLU A 95 4.23 -1.50 -3.39
N ILE A 96 4.69 -1.49 -4.64
CA ILE A 96 4.01 -0.78 -5.72
C ILE A 96 2.62 -1.36 -5.96
N THR A 97 2.46 -2.68 -5.91
CA THR A 97 1.15 -3.33 -6.07
C THR A 97 0.21 -2.95 -4.95
N VAL A 98 0.65 -3.08 -3.69
CA VAL A 98 -0.15 -2.71 -2.52
C VAL A 98 -0.50 -1.22 -2.53
N PHE A 99 0.46 -0.35 -2.83
CA PHE A 99 0.22 1.09 -2.96
C PHE A 99 -0.85 1.39 -4.01
N THR A 100 -0.73 0.78 -5.19
CA THR A 100 -1.69 0.96 -6.29
C THR A 100 -3.10 0.51 -5.88
N LEU A 101 -3.22 -0.68 -5.30
CA LEU A 101 -4.51 -1.22 -4.88
C LEU A 101 -5.14 -0.41 -3.75
N ALA A 102 -4.35 0.03 -2.76
CA ALA A 102 -4.82 0.87 -1.67
C ALA A 102 -5.28 2.25 -2.17
N PHE A 103 -4.52 2.86 -3.09
CA PHE A 103 -4.90 4.11 -3.74
C PHE A 103 -6.21 3.97 -4.53
N LEU A 104 -6.33 2.92 -5.34
CA LEU A 104 -7.56 2.64 -6.10
C LEU A 104 -8.76 2.37 -5.19
N SER A 105 -8.56 1.69 -4.05
CA SER A 105 -9.62 1.48 -3.07
C SER A 105 -10.12 2.79 -2.47
N HIS A 106 -9.21 3.75 -2.20
CA HIS A 106 -9.59 5.11 -1.77
C HIS A 106 -10.49 5.80 -2.80
N LEU A 107 -10.04 5.84 -4.07
CA LEU A 107 -10.82 6.45 -5.14
C LEU A 107 -12.19 5.77 -5.31
N PHE A 108 -12.21 4.44 -5.26
CA PHE A 108 -13.47 3.69 -5.36
C PHE A 108 -14.43 4.05 -4.22
N LEU A 109 -13.97 4.04 -2.98
CA LEU A 109 -14.79 4.39 -1.82
C LEU A 109 -15.31 5.83 -1.89
N ASP A 110 -14.49 6.77 -2.36
CA ASP A 110 -14.93 8.15 -2.52
C ASP A 110 -15.96 8.32 -3.64
N SER A 111 -15.89 7.51 -4.68
CA SER A 111 -16.93 7.50 -5.73
C SER A 111 -18.31 7.06 -5.24
N LEU A 112 -18.40 6.31 -4.14
CA LEU A 112 -19.65 5.90 -3.53
C LEU A 112 -20.37 7.05 -2.79
N THR A 113 -19.65 8.11 -2.47
CA THR A 113 -20.22 9.25 -1.73
C THR A 113 -21.01 10.20 -2.63
N MET A 114 -21.75 11.14 -2.01
CA MET A 114 -22.53 12.15 -2.75
C MET A 114 -21.65 13.18 -3.47
N VAL A 115 -20.38 13.32 -3.11
CA VAL A 115 -19.44 14.24 -3.76
C VAL A 115 -18.57 13.43 -4.71
N GLY A 116 -18.69 13.71 -6.01
CA GLY A 116 -17.96 13.00 -7.06
C GLY A 116 -16.45 13.25 -7.03
N ILE A 117 -15.73 12.41 -7.74
CA ILE A 117 -14.28 12.53 -7.96
C ILE A 117 -13.98 12.58 -9.46
N PRO A 118 -13.00 13.39 -9.88
CA PRO A 118 -12.61 13.53 -11.29
C PRO A 118 -11.58 12.46 -11.69
N PHE A 119 -11.99 11.19 -11.74
CA PHE A 119 -11.10 10.06 -12.04
C PHE A 119 -10.17 10.28 -13.22
N LEU A 120 -10.71 10.82 -14.31
CA LEU A 120 -10.03 10.93 -15.60
C LEU A 120 -9.55 12.35 -15.91
N TYR A 121 -9.49 13.24 -14.92
CA TYR A 121 -8.91 14.57 -15.16
C TYR A 121 -7.40 14.42 -15.48
N PRO A 122 -6.86 15.14 -16.46
CA PRO A 122 -7.43 16.26 -17.22
C PRO A 122 -8.20 15.88 -18.50
N ILE A 123 -8.27 14.60 -18.87
CA ILE A 123 -8.93 14.13 -20.11
C ILE A 123 -10.42 14.54 -20.12
N THR A 124 -11.08 14.39 -18.98
CA THR A 124 -12.47 14.85 -18.81
C THR A 124 -12.64 15.51 -17.44
N LYS A 125 -13.49 16.56 -17.41
CA LYS A 125 -13.87 17.23 -16.17
C LYS A 125 -15.10 16.62 -15.50
N LYS A 126 -15.63 15.50 -16.03
CA LYS A 126 -16.79 14.83 -15.44
C LYS A 126 -16.42 14.22 -14.10
N GLU A 127 -17.21 14.51 -13.09
CA GLU A 127 -17.11 13.92 -11.77
C GLU A 127 -17.92 12.62 -11.75
N PHE A 128 -17.34 11.57 -11.19
CA PHE A 128 -17.98 10.27 -11.05
C PHE A 128 -18.45 10.09 -9.61
N CYS A 129 -19.74 9.85 -9.39
CA CYS A 129 -20.33 9.61 -8.08
C CYS A 129 -21.55 8.67 -8.17
N LEU A 130 -21.67 7.80 -7.19
CA LEU A 130 -22.79 6.84 -7.09
C LEU A 130 -23.89 7.29 -6.11
N HIS A 131 -23.68 8.39 -5.40
CA HIS A 131 -24.65 9.03 -4.48
C HIS A 131 -25.23 8.10 -3.39
N LEU A 132 -24.49 7.11 -2.89
CA LEU A 132 -25.02 6.14 -1.95
C LEU A 132 -25.15 6.70 -0.53
N PHE A 133 -24.13 7.46 -0.03
CA PHE A 133 -24.17 7.99 1.34
C PHE A 133 -23.39 9.30 1.49
N ARG A 134 -23.69 10.02 2.57
CA ARG A 134 -22.96 11.22 2.97
C ARG A 134 -21.77 10.86 3.84
N VAL A 135 -20.68 11.60 3.66
CA VAL A 135 -19.45 11.47 4.48
C VAL A 135 -19.75 11.78 5.95
N GLY A 136 -19.22 10.96 6.87
CA GLY A 136 -19.36 11.15 8.31
C GLY A 136 -20.72 10.76 8.89
N THR A 137 -21.55 10.03 8.16
CA THR A 137 -22.87 9.56 8.64
C THR A 137 -22.80 8.16 9.26
N ILE A 138 -23.81 7.83 10.09
CA ILE A 138 -23.97 6.48 10.64
C ILE A 138 -24.04 5.43 9.51
N GLN A 139 -24.58 5.78 8.36
CA GLN A 139 -24.64 4.89 7.20
C GLN A 139 -23.24 4.55 6.67
N GLU A 140 -22.33 5.52 6.57
CA GLU A 140 -20.93 5.26 6.20
C GLU A 140 -20.24 4.31 7.19
N TYR A 141 -20.38 4.58 8.48
CA TYR A 141 -19.76 3.74 9.50
C TYR A 141 -20.36 2.34 9.55
N GLY A 142 -21.68 2.20 9.49
CA GLY A 142 -22.36 0.91 9.59
C GLY A 142 -22.21 0.04 8.34
N LEU A 143 -22.32 0.62 7.14
CA LEU A 143 -22.36 -0.13 5.88
C LEU A 143 -20.98 -0.31 5.24
N VAL A 144 -20.00 0.51 5.58
CA VAL A 144 -18.66 0.47 4.95
C VAL A 144 -17.57 0.24 5.99
N THR A 145 -17.44 1.11 7.00
CA THR A 145 -16.31 1.07 7.92
C THR A 145 -16.31 -0.18 8.80
N LEU A 146 -17.45 -0.54 9.39
CA LEU A 146 -17.56 -1.74 10.24
C LEU A 146 -17.36 -3.05 9.47
N PRO A 147 -17.98 -3.27 8.30
CA PRO A 147 -17.69 -4.46 7.50
C PRO A 147 -16.23 -4.55 7.05
N LEU A 148 -15.63 -3.43 6.62
CA LEU A 148 -14.20 -3.41 6.27
C LEU A 148 -13.32 -3.75 7.46
N LEU A 149 -13.62 -3.22 8.65
CA LEU A 149 -12.91 -3.52 9.87
C LEU A 149 -13.04 -5.00 10.26
N ALA A 150 -14.23 -5.57 10.13
CA ALA A 150 -14.45 -6.99 10.39
C ALA A 150 -13.64 -7.87 9.43
N VAL A 151 -13.65 -7.55 8.13
CA VAL A 151 -12.84 -8.25 7.13
C VAL A 151 -11.36 -8.08 7.43
N LEU A 152 -10.89 -6.89 7.79
CA LEU A 152 -9.49 -6.65 8.17
C LEU A 152 -9.08 -7.53 9.36
N ILE A 153 -9.89 -7.59 10.41
CA ILE A 153 -9.61 -8.43 11.59
C ILE A 153 -9.49 -9.90 11.17
N VAL A 154 -10.43 -10.41 10.38
CA VAL A 154 -10.41 -11.81 9.89
C VAL A 154 -9.14 -12.06 9.07
N LEU A 155 -8.77 -11.15 8.17
CA LEU A 155 -7.57 -11.30 7.34
C LEU A 155 -6.30 -11.25 8.18
N VAL A 156 -6.18 -10.30 9.11
CA VAL A 156 -5.02 -10.18 10.00
C VAL A 156 -4.84 -11.44 10.84
N LEU A 157 -5.92 -11.95 11.44
CA LEU A 157 -5.85 -13.15 12.27
C LEU A 157 -5.52 -14.43 11.50
N ASN A 158 -5.91 -14.50 10.21
CA ASN A 158 -5.71 -15.73 9.42
C ASN A 158 -4.42 -15.74 8.60
N PHE A 159 -3.99 -14.60 8.08
CA PHE A 159 -2.92 -14.55 7.07
C PHE A 159 -1.62 -13.93 7.57
N VAL A 160 -1.69 -12.81 8.31
CA VAL A 160 -0.47 -12.09 8.71
C VAL A 160 0.42 -12.93 9.64
N PRO A 161 -0.10 -13.60 10.69
CA PRO A 161 0.74 -14.44 11.54
C PRO A 161 1.42 -15.60 10.79
N LYS A 162 0.74 -16.17 9.79
CA LYS A 162 1.32 -17.26 8.98
C LYS A 162 2.48 -16.79 8.12
N ALA A 163 2.39 -15.59 7.56
CA ALA A 163 3.47 -14.98 6.78
C ALA A 163 4.71 -14.72 7.64
N ASP A 164 4.53 -14.22 8.84
CA ASP A 164 5.65 -13.95 9.77
C ASP A 164 6.30 -15.23 10.29
N ILE A 165 5.51 -16.25 10.64
CA ILE A 165 6.02 -17.56 11.05
C ILE A 165 6.82 -18.20 9.91
N TYR A 166 6.34 -18.11 8.66
CA TYR A 166 7.06 -18.64 7.51
C TYR A 166 8.39 -17.92 7.28
N ALA A 167 8.42 -16.60 7.41
CA ALA A 167 9.65 -15.81 7.30
C ALA A 167 10.66 -16.17 8.41
N LEU A 168 10.21 -16.33 9.65
CA LEU A 168 11.05 -16.71 10.79
C LEU A 168 11.60 -18.13 10.63
N THR A 169 10.79 -19.10 10.21
CA THR A 169 11.23 -20.49 10.03
C THR A 169 12.22 -20.64 8.88
N HIS A 170 12.03 -19.90 7.78
CA HIS A 170 12.96 -19.91 6.64
C HIS A 170 14.30 -19.28 7.00
N ASN A 171 14.28 -18.18 7.77
CA ASN A 171 15.52 -17.54 8.23
C ASN A 171 16.28 -18.42 9.22
N GLN A 172 15.58 -19.11 10.12
CA GLN A 172 16.20 -20.10 11.03
C GLN A 172 16.80 -21.29 10.27
N TYR A 173 16.15 -21.72 9.18
CA TYR A 173 16.69 -22.82 8.35
C TYR A 173 18.02 -22.40 7.69
N PHE A 174 18.13 -21.17 7.20
CA PHE A 174 19.37 -20.62 6.64
C PHE A 174 20.47 -20.51 7.70
N VAL A 175 20.16 -19.97 8.87
CA VAL A 175 21.13 -19.81 9.98
C VAL A 175 21.60 -21.17 10.48
N ASN A 176 20.72 -22.16 10.60
CA ASN A 176 21.10 -23.51 11.05
C ASN A 176 21.92 -24.26 9.99
N HIS A 177 21.64 -24.09 8.69
CA HIS A 177 22.46 -24.70 7.63
C HIS A 177 23.87 -24.11 7.55
N GLN A 178 24.02 -22.82 7.85
CA GLN A 178 25.36 -22.21 7.98
C GLN A 178 26.12 -22.70 9.22
N ARG A 179 25.42 -23.03 10.32
CA ARG A 179 26.05 -23.63 11.52
C ARG A 179 26.47 -25.09 11.35
N ILE A 180 25.80 -25.84 10.50
CA ILE A 180 26.06 -27.29 10.32
C ILE A 180 27.29 -27.55 9.42
N ASN A 181 27.78 -26.56 8.64
CA ASN A 181 29.00 -26.75 7.84
C ASN A 181 30.02 -25.63 7.98
N PRO A 182 30.71 -25.53 9.15
CA PRO A 182 31.78 -24.56 9.38
C PRO A 182 32.98 -24.73 8.43
N GLN A 183 33.16 -25.95 7.89
CA GLN A 183 34.25 -26.27 6.96
C GLN A 183 34.00 -25.69 5.55
N ALA A 184 32.76 -25.65 5.09
CA ALA A 184 32.40 -25.04 3.81
C ALA A 184 32.58 -23.52 3.83
N CYS A 185 32.35 -22.87 4.97
CA CYS A 185 32.61 -21.42 5.15
C CYS A 185 34.12 -21.13 5.13
N LYS A 186 34.93 -21.98 5.80
CA LYS A 186 36.38 -21.84 5.86
C LYS A 186 37.05 -22.05 4.50
N SER A 187 36.57 -22.99 3.70
CA SER A 187 37.06 -23.28 2.35
C SER A 187 36.70 -22.19 1.31
N ARG A 188 35.62 -21.46 1.54
CA ARG A 188 35.25 -20.30 0.71
C ARG A 188 36.11 -19.07 1.05
N LEU A 189 36.33 -18.81 2.33
CA LEU A 189 37.19 -17.72 2.81
C LEU A 189 38.64 -17.90 2.34
N ILE A 190 39.17 -19.11 2.38
CA ILE A 190 40.53 -19.41 1.93
C ILE A 190 40.69 -19.26 0.41
N ARG A 191 39.64 -19.50 -0.36
CA ARG A 191 39.63 -19.25 -1.82
C ARG A 191 39.66 -17.76 -2.15
N GLU A 192 38.90 -16.94 -1.42
CA GLU A 192 38.88 -15.48 -1.68
C GLU A 192 40.19 -14.79 -1.29
N ILE A 193 40.85 -15.25 -0.23
CA ILE A 193 42.15 -14.70 0.19
C ILE A 193 43.29 -15.07 -0.80
N LYS A 194 43.14 -16.12 -1.60
CA LYS A 194 44.16 -16.57 -2.56
C LYS A 194 44.16 -15.79 -3.88
N TYR A 195 43.20 -14.89 -4.08
CA TYR A 195 43.08 -14.03 -5.25
C TYR A 195 43.28 -12.54 -4.96
N ILE A 196 43.78 -12.19 -3.76
CA ILE A 196 44.33 -10.87 -3.39
C ILE A 196 45.87 -10.99 -3.35
#